data_3c55c205742818fc59debbae07bae282
#
_entry.id   3c55c205742818fc59debbae07bae282
#
_cell.length_a   1.000
_cell.length_b   1.000
_cell.length_c   1.000
_cell.angle_alpha   90.00
_cell.angle_beta   90.00
_cell.angle_gamma   90.00
#
_symmetry.space_group_name_H-M   'P 1'
#
loop_
_entity.id
_entity.type
_entity.pdbx_description
1 polymer ?
#
loop_
_entity_poly.entity_id
_entity_poly.type
_entity_poly.pdbx_seq_one_letter_code
_entity_poly.pdbx_strand_id
1 'polypeptide(L)'
;LKPYFKLENVIDGAFQVANKLFGLQFKKIDTIDKYHEDVMTYEVLDENNELVSIFYADFFPRAGKRNGAWMTSYKPQFIKDGINQRPHISNVCNFTKPTKSKPSLLTFNEVTTLFHEFGHGLHGMLANTTYPSLSGTSVFWDFVELPSQVLENWCYEKEALELFAKHYETGEVIPMDLVQKI
;
A
#
# COMPACT_ATOMS: atom_id res chain seq x y z
N LEU A 1 10.08 -1.78 19.06
CA LEU A 1 10.00 -1.28 17.66
C LEU A 1 8.71 -0.51 17.38
N LYS A 2 7.54 -0.95 17.88
CA LYS A 2 6.22 -0.32 17.59
C LYS A 2 6.20 1.22 17.63
N PRO A 3 6.85 1.92 18.58
CA PRO A 3 6.82 3.38 18.61
C PRO A 3 7.38 4.07 17.35
N TYR A 4 8.17 3.37 16.55
CA TYR A 4 8.74 3.89 15.31
C TYR A 4 7.87 3.66 14.07
N PHE A 5 6.81 2.83 14.20
CA PHE A 5 5.98 2.42 13.06
C PHE A 5 4.54 2.91 13.22
N LYS A 6 4.35 4.22 13.23
CA LYS A 6 3.03 4.83 13.16
C LYS A 6 2.44 4.57 11.78
N LEU A 7 1.20 4.06 11.71
CA LEU A 7 0.56 3.63 10.45
C LEU A 7 0.61 4.70 9.36
N GLU A 8 0.29 5.95 9.70
CA GLU A 8 0.27 7.04 8.72
C GLU A 8 1.68 7.27 8.13
N ASN A 9 2.73 7.17 8.94
CA ASN A 9 4.11 7.30 8.48
C ASN A 9 4.50 6.12 7.56
N VAL A 10 4.05 4.91 7.89
CA VAL A 10 4.34 3.70 7.08
C VAL A 10 3.63 3.79 5.73
N ILE A 11 2.38 4.26 5.69
CA ILE A 11 1.64 4.50 4.44
C ILE A 11 2.39 5.52 3.57
N ASP A 12 2.76 6.65 4.17
CA ASP A 12 3.49 7.71 3.47
C ASP A 12 4.84 7.22 2.94
N GLY A 13 5.54 6.40 3.73
CA GLY A 13 6.79 5.76 3.33
C GLY A 13 6.61 4.82 2.15
N ALA A 14 5.57 3.99 2.14
CA ALA A 14 5.26 3.12 0.99
C ALA A 14 4.97 3.94 -0.27
N PHE A 15 4.25 5.05 -0.15
CA PHE A 15 4.00 5.96 -1.26
C PHE A 15 5.26 6.64 -1.76
N GLN A 16 6.16 7.06 -0.86
CA GLN A 16 7.45 7.62 -1.23
C GLN A 16 8.35 6.61 -1.94
N VAL A 17 8.36 5.35 -1.52
CA VAL A 17 9.06 4.25 -2.22
C VAL A 17 8.50 4.08 -3.63
N ALA A 18 7.18 4.02 -3.78
CA ALA A 18 6.53 3.91 -5.09
C ALA A 18 6.80 5.14 -5.98
N ASN A 19 6.87 6.34 -5.40
CA ASN A 19 7.25 7.54 -6.13
C ASN A 19 8.69 7.45 -6.65
N LYS A 20 9.66 7.04 -5.81
CA LYS A 20 11.06 6.90 -6.19
C LYS A 20 11.28 5.82 -7.26
N LEU A 21 10.53 4.71 -7.21
CA LEU A 21 10.68 3.59 -8.13
C LEU A 21 9.93 3.80 -9.45
N PHE A 22 8.75 4.40 -9.41
CA PHE A 22 7.80 4.41 -10.53
C PHE A 22 7.24 5.80 -10.87
N GLY A 23 7.66 6.86 -10.18
CA GLY A 23 7.14 8.22 -10.41
C GLY A 23 5.70 8.43 -9.93
N LEU A 24 5.11 7.49 -9.19
CA LEU A 24 3.72 7.56 -8.77
C LEU A 24 3.48 8.61 -7.69
N GLN A 25 2.35 9.29 -7.78
CA GLN A 25 1.86 10.25 -6.80
C GLN A 25 0.52 9.76 -6.24
N PHE A 26 0.36 9.80 -4.91
CA PHE A 26 -0.85 9.37 -4.22
C PHE A 26 -1.55 10.59 -3.62
N LYS A 27 -2.70 10.95 -4.17
CA LYS A 27 -3.49 12.08 -3.72
C LYS A 27 -4.75 11.59 -3.03
N LYS A 28 -4.87 11.86 -1.73
CA LYS A 28 -6.07 11.49 -0.97
C LYS A 28 -7.29 12.23 -1.52
N ILE A 29 -8.38 11.48 -1.71
CA ILE A 29 -9.65 11.99 -2.24
C ILE A 29 -10.81 11.52 -1.39
N ASP A 30 -11.88 12.32 -1.32
CA ASP A 30 -13.15 11.99 -0.65
C ASP A 30 -14.34 12.08 -1.63
N THR A 31 -14.06 12.18 -2.93
CA THR A 31 -15.07 12.34 -4.00
C THR A 31 -15.64 11.03 -4.51
N ILE A 32 -15.12 9.89 -4.05
CA ILE A 32 -15.54 8.54 -4.45
C ILE A 32 -16.26 7.88 -3.28
N ASP A 33 -17.38 7.21 -3.57
CA ASP A 33 -18.12 6.45 -2.58
C ASP A 33 -17.25 5.34 -1.96
N LYS A 34 -17.32 5.25 -0.64
CA LYS A 34 -16.59 4.26 0.17
C LYS A 34 -17.58 3.28 0.78
N TYR A 35 -17.21 2.03 0.80
CA TYR A 35 -18.03 0.97 1.41
C TYR A 35 -17.94 0.94 2.95
N HIS A 36 -17.03 1.71 3.56
CA HIS A 36 -16.90 1.89 5.00
C HIS A 36 -16.15 3.20 5.34
N GLU A 37 -16.48 3.82 6.46
CA GLU A 37 -15.89 5.11 6.89
C GLU A 37 -14.36 5.06 7.12
N ASP A 38 -13.84 3.92 7.60
CA ASP A 38 -12.42 3.69 7.87
C ASP A 38 -11.58 3.55 6.57
N VAL A 39 -12.20 3.40 5.40
CA VAL A 39 -11.49 3.25 4.13
C VAL A 39 -10.96 4.59 3.66
N MET A 40 -9.66 4.64 3.39
CA MET A 40 -9.01 5.77 2.75
C MET A 40 -8.94 5.54 1.24
N THR A 41 -9.24 6.57 0.46
CA THR A 41 -9.20 6.52 -1.00
C THR A 41 -8.18 7.49 -1.56
N TYR A 42 -7.47 7.05 -2.59
CA TYR A 42 -6.42 7.81 -3.25
C TYR A 42 -6.57 7.75 -4.76
N GLU A 43 -6.45 8.90 -5.39
CA GLU A 43 -6.15 9.01 -6.81
C GLU A 43 -4.64 8.78 -6.97
N VAL A 44 -4.26 7.81 -7.83
CA VAL A 44 -2.87 7.51 -8.14
C VAL A 44 -2.56 8.07 -9.51
N LEU A 45 -1.58 8.96 -9.57
CA LEU A 45 -1.18 9.68 -10.77
C LEU A 45 0.25 9.34 -11.15
N ASP A 46 0.58 9.43 -12.43
CA ASP A 46 1.95 9.36 -12.93
C ASP A 46 2.66 10.73 -12.84
N GLU A 47 3.87 10.81 -13.35
CA GLU A 47 4.69 12.03 -13.40
C GLU A 47 4.07 13.16 -14.26
N ASN A 48 3.18 12.83 -15.18
CA ASN A 48 2.45 13.76 -16.04
C ASN A 48 1.10 14.18 -15.45
N ASN A 49 0.78 13.75 -14.22
CA ASN A 49 -0.52 13.90 -13.57
C ASN A 49 -1.66 13.16 -14.29
N GLU A 50 -1.37 12.11 -15.05
CA GLU A 50 -2.39 11.27 -15.64
C GLU A 50 -2.82 10.16 -14.68
N LEU A 51 -4.11 9.79 -14.72
CA LEU A 51 -4.68 8.78 -13.83
C LEU A 51 -4.11 7.40 -14.12
N VAL A 52 -3.46 6.80 -13.12
CA VAL A 52 -2.96 5.42 -13.14
C VAL A 52 -3.96 4.47 -12.50
N SER A 53 -4.53 4.82 -11.36
CA SER A 53 -5.45 3.95 -10.60
C SER A 53 -6.24 4.75 -9.56
N ILE A 54 -7.33 4.14 -9.07
CA ILE A 54 -7.91 4.48 -7.77
C ILE A 54 -7.45 3.42 -6.77
N PHE A 55 -6.91 3.86 -5.64
CA PHE A 55 -6.43 2.99 -4.58
C PHE A 55 -7.26 3.13 -3.31
N TYR A 56 -7.69 2.00 -2.76
CA TYR A 56 -8.45 1.89 -1.52
C TYR A 56 -7.58 1.23 -0.45
N ALA A 57 -7.36 1.92 0.67
CA ALA A 57 -6.62 1.42 1.83
C ALA A 57 -7.61 1.12 2.97
N ASP A 58 -7.86 -0.17 3.21
CA ASP A 58 -8.79 -0.69 4.20
C ASP A 58 -8.02 -1.44 5.29
N PHE A 59 -7.48 -0.72 6.27
CA PHE A 59 -6.46 -1.24 7.16
C PHE A 59 -6.94 -1.64 8.56
N PHE A 60 -8.20 -1.37 8.90
CA PHE A 60 -8.70 -1.65 10.25
C PHE A 60 -9.71 -2.79 10.31
N PRO A 61 -9.70 -3.58 11.41
CA PRO A 61 -10.68 -4.62 11.62
C PRO A 61 -12.07 -4.04 11.95
N ARG A 62 -13.11 -4.77 11.59
CA ARG A 62 -14.51 -4.49 11.94
C ARG A 62 -15.36 -5.74 11.91
N ALA A 63 -16.58 -5.70 12.42
CA ALA A 63 -17.52 -6.81 12.34
C ALA A 63 -17.77 -7.20 10.87
N GLY A 64 -17.73 -8.49 10.60
CA GLY A 64 -17.93 -9.04 9.26
C GLY A 64 -16.70 -9.00 8.33
N LYS A 65 -15.62 -8.31 8.71
CA LYS A 65 -14.38 -8.33 7.95
C LYS A 65 -13.57 -9.59 8.25
N ARG A 66 -13.12 -10.30 7.21
CA ARG A 66 -12.27 -11.48 7.35
C ARG A 66 -10.90 -11.10 7.92
N ASN A 67 -10.31 -12.00 8.72
CA ASN A 67 -8.95 -11.86 9.23
C ASN A 67 -7.89 -12.01 8.12
N GLY A 68 -6.68 -11.53 8.38
CA GLY A 68 -5.55 -11.58 7.47
C GLY A 68 -5.39 -10.29 6.67
N ALA A 69 -4.65 -10.38 5.57
CA ALA A 69 -4.43 -9.30 4.62
C ALA A 69 -4.58 -9.83 3.20
N TRP A 70 -4.96 -8.96 2.26
CA TRP A 70 -5.07 -9.31 0.85
C TRP A 70 -5.19 -8.06 -0.03
N MET A 71 -4.82 -8.23 -1.28
CA MET A 71 -5.12 -7.28 -2.37
C MET A 71 -6.38 -7.72 -3.11
N THR A 72 -7.18 -6.78 -3.56
CA THR A 72 -8.33 -7.03 -4.44
C THR A 72 -8.38 -6.00 -5.56
N SER A 73 -8.71 -6.47 -6.77
CA SER A 73 -9.07 -5.62 -7.90
C SER A 73 -10.59 -5.54 -8.00
N TYR A 74 -11.18 -4.38 -7.72
CA TYR A 74 -12.61 -4.14 -7.92
C TYR A 74 -12.94 -3.90 -9.39
N LYS A 75 -12.00 -3.33 -10.12
CA LYS A 75 -12.04 -3.12 -11.55
C LYS A 75 -10.64 -3.34 -12.11
N PRO A 76 -10.43 -4.33 -13.00
CA PRO A 76 -9.13 -4.53 -13.63
C PRO A 76 -8.83 -3.42 -14.64
N GLN A 77 -7.55 -3.24 -14.96
CA GLN A 77 -7.15 -2.44 -16.11
C GLN A 77 -7.38 -3.26 -17.41
N PHE A 78 -7.82 -2.61 -18.46
CA PHE A 78 -7.91 -3.19 -19.80
C PHE A 78 -8.04 -2.10 -20.87
N ILE A 79 -7.80 -2.46 -22.14
CA ILE A 79 -8.00 -1.55 -23.27
C ILE A 79 -9.24 -1.97 -24.03
N LYS A 80 -10.19 -1.04 -24.21
CA LYS A 80 -11.40 -1.25 -25.02
C LYS A 80 -11.64 0.00 -25.89
N ASP A 81 -11.88 -0.23 -27.17
CA ASP A 81 -12.16 0.84 -28.14
C ASP A 81 -11.08 1.94 -28.15
N GLY A 82 -9.81 1.55 -27.96
CA GLY A 82 -8.67 2.46 -27.87
C GLY A 82 -8.52 3.19 -26.53
N ILE A 83 -9.44 2.98 -25.58
CA ILE A 83 -9.42 3.64 -24.26
C ILE A 83 -8.83 2.69 -23.22
N ASN A 84 -7.79 3.15 -22.52
CA ASN A 84 -7.18 2.44 -21.40
C ASN A 84 -8.01 2.66 -20.13
N GLN A 85 -8.81 1.67 -19.77
CA GLN A 85 -9.60 1.68 -18.54
C GLN A 85 -8.69 1.47 -17.34
N ARG A 86 -8.60 2.46 -16.45
CA ARG A 86 -7.72 2.37 -15.30
C ARG A 86 -8.36 1.59 -14.15
N PRO A 87 -7.53 0.85 -13.38
CA PRO A 87 -8.02 -0.09 -12.38
C PRO A 87 -8.45 0.59 -11.08
N HIS A 88 -9.29 -0.12 -10.31
CA HIS A 88 -9.60 0.19 -8.92
C HIS A 88 -9.05 -0.93 -8.03
N ILE A 89 -8.04 -0.62 -7.24
CA ILE A 89 -7.27 -1.58 -6.45
C ILE A 89 -7.46 -1.32 -4.95
N SER A 90 -7.60 -2.37 -4.18
CA SER A 90 -7.71 -2.30 -2.72
C SER A 90 -6.63 -3.13 -2.04
N ASN A 91 -6.01 -2.57 -1.00
CA ASN A 91 -5.30 -3.34 0.01
C ASN A 91 -6.11 -3.40 1.29
N VAL A 92 -6.32 -4.59 1.80
CA VAL A 92 -7.08 -4.86 3.01
C VAL A 92 -6.16 -5.49 4.05
N CYS A 93 -6.15 -4.93 5.26
CA CYS A 93 -5.41 -5.45 6.41
C CYS A 93 -6.29 -5.40 7.67
N ASN A 94 -5.76 -5.86 8.79
CA ASN A 94 -6.43 -5.85 10.09
C ASN A 94 -5.48 -5.35 11.18
N PHE A 95 -4.97 -4.12 11.02
CA PHE A 95 -4.07 -3.49 11.98
C PHE A 95 -4.81 -2.96 13.21
N THR A 96 -4.11 -2.84 14.32
CA THR A 96 -4.68 -2.29 15.56
C THR A 96 -5.17 -0.85 15.33
N LYS A 97 -6.45 -0.59 15.61
CA LYS A 97 -7.03 0.76 15.51
C LYS A 97 -6.34 1.73 16.48
N PRO A 98 -6.28 3.01 16.12
CA PRO A 98 -5.86 4.04 17.06
C PRO A 98 -6.85 4.13 18.23
N THR A 99 -6.39 4.59 19.37
CA THR A 99 -7.19 4.90 20.54
C THR A 99 -7.23 6.41 20.76
N LYS A 100 -8.02 6.88 21.76
CA LYS A 100 -8.03 8.32 22.11
C LYS A 100 -6.66 8.86 22.54
N SER A 101 -5.79 7.99 23.06
CA SER A 101 -4.49 8.36 23.63
C SER A 101 -3.27 7.90 22.82
N LYS A 102 -3.48 7.01 21.83
CA LYS A 102 -2.36 6.45 21.04
C LYS A 102 -2.76 6.28 19.58
N PRO A 103 -1.88 6.65 18.61
CA PRO A 103 -2.09 6.34 17.22
C PRO A 103 -2.02 4.83 16.94
N SER A 104 -2.35 4.41 15.74
CA SER A 104 -2.10 3.04 15.29
C SER A 104 -0.57 2.84 15.17
N LEU A 105 -0.03 1.96 16.01
CA LEU A 105 1.40 1.60 16.02
C LEU A 105 1.57 0.15 15.59
N LEU A 106 2.28 -0.07 14.48
CA LEU A 106 2.45 -1.37 13.87
C LEU A 106 3.59 -2.16 14.51
N THR A 107 3.45 -3.48 14.52
CA THR A 107 4.60 -4.38 14.66
C THR A 107 5.41 -4.37 13.36
N PHE A 108 6.64 -4.84 13.39
CA PHE A 108 7.44 -4.96 12.16
C PHE A 108 6.81 -5.93 11.15
N ASN A 109 6.22 -7.04 11.61
CA ASN A 109 5.47 -7.94 10.74
C ASN A 109 4.25 -7.27 10.07
N GLU A 110 3.58 -6.35 10.76
CA GLU A 110 2.49 -5.58 10.16
C GLU A 110 3.01 -4.58 9.11
N VAL A 111 4.21 -4.02 9.32
CA VAL A 111 4.89 -3.17 8.32
C VAL A 111 5.23 -3.99 7.07
N THR A 112 5.86 -5.15 7.22
CA THR A 112 6.17 -6.03 6.08
C THR A 112 4.90 -6.49 5.37
N THR A 113 3.82 -6.82 6.10
CA THR A 113 2.52 -7.15 5.52
C THR A 113 1.96 -5.99 4.69
N LEU A 114 2.04 -4.75 5.18
CA LEU A 114 1.58 -3.57 4.43
C LEU A 114 2.34 -3.43 3.11
N PHE A 115 3.67 -3.55 3.13
CA PHE A 115 4.50 -3.47 1.93
C PHE A 115 4.24 -4.64 0.97
N HIS A 116 4.00 -5.85 1.49
CA HIS A 116 3.62 -7.02 0.71
C HIS A 116 2.33 -6.77 -0.07
N GLU A 117 1.25 -6.42 0.61
CA GLU A 117 -0.04 -6.13 -0.03
C GLU A 117 0.05 -4.93 -0.98
N PHE A 118 0.87 -3.94 -0.63
CA PHE A 118 1.13 -2.81 -1.51
C PHE A 118 1.90 -3.22 -2.77
N GLY A 119 2.78 -4.21 -2.71
CA GLY A 119 3.43 -4.80 -3.88
C GLY A 119 2.44 -5.45 -4.84
N HIS A 120 1.48 -6.22 -4.34
CA HIS A 120 0.34 -6.71 -5.13
C HIS A 120 -0.50 -5.54 -5.66
N GLY A 121 -0.73 -4.53 -4.84
CA GLY A 121 -1.44 -3.32 -5.24
C GLY A 121 -0.76 -2.62 -6.42
N LEU A 122 0.55 -2.42 -6.36
CA LEU A 122 1.34 -1.82 -7.46
C LEU A 122 1.28 -2.66 -8.73
N HIS A 123 1.35 -3.99 -8.61
CA HIS A 123 1.18 -4.91 -9.73
C HIS A 123 -0.17 -4.71 -10.44
N GLY A 124 -1.25 -4.52 -9.67
CA GLY A 124 -2.56 -4.21 -10.22
C GLY A 124 -2.67 -2.78 -10.78
N MET A 125 -2.16 -1.79 -10.07
CA MET A 125 -2.25 -0.37 -10.45
C MET A 125 -1.47 -0.06 -11.74
N LEU A 126 -0.27 -0.64 -11.88
CA LEU A 126 0.63 -0.42 -13.02
C LEU A 126 0.30 -1.30 -14.24
N ALA A 127 -0.74 -2.12 -14.17
CA ALA A 127 -1.13 -2.98 -15.27
C ALA A 127 -1.37 -2.17 -16.56
N ASN A 128 -0.90 -2.71 -17.68
CA ASN A 128 -1.07 -2.12 -19.02
C ASN A 128 -1.21 -3.23 -20.08
N THR A 129 -2.33 -3.94 -20.02
CA THR A 129 -2.65 -5.07 -20.89
C THR A 129 -3.90 -4.78 -21.71
N THR A 130 -4.06 -5.50 -22.83
CA THR A 130 -5.27 -5.36 -23.66
C THR A 130 -6.47 -6.03 -23.01
N TYR A 131 -6.28 -7.22 -22.42
CA TYR A 131 -7.38 -8.05 -21.93
C TYR A 131 -7.46 -8.03 -20.39
N PRO A 132 -8.66 -7.83 -19.81
CA PRO A 132 -8.83 -7.78 -18.35
C PRO A 132 -8.46 -9.09 -17.65
N SER A 133 -8.65 -10.26 -18.32
CA SER A 133 -8.29 -11.57 -17.79
C SER A 133 -6.78 -11.83 -17.68
N LEU A 134 -5.95 -10.96 -18.26
CA LEU A 134 -4.49 -11.03 -18.24
C LEU A 134 -3.89 -9.82 -17.51
N SER A 135 -4.70 -9.08 -16.76
CA SER A 135 -4.31 -7.83 -16.14
C SER A 135 -3.86 -8.00 -14.69
N GLY A 136 -2.83 -7.25 -14.31
CA GLY A 136 -2.35 -7.17 -12.93
C GLY A 136 -1.97 -8.54 -12.36
N THR A 137 -2.60 -8.91 -11.24
CA THR A 137 -2.33 -10.16 -10.53
C THR A 137 -2.93 -11.41 -11.19
N SER A 138 -3.59 -11.29 -12.36
CA SER A 138 -4.05 -12.41 -13.19
C SER A 138 -2.88 -13.05 -13.95
N VAL A 139 -1.93 -13.61 -13.23
CA VAL A 139 -0.70 -14.25 -13.71
C VAL A 139 -0.58 -15.68 -13.16
N PHE A 140 0.40 -16.44 -13.62
CA PHE A 140 0.69 -17.75 -13.05
C PHE A 140 1.10 -17.66 -11.58
N TRP A 141 0.80 -18.68 -10.79
CA TRP A 141 0.99 -18.73 -9.35
C TRP A 141 2.45 -18.57 -8.91
N ASP A 142 3.40 -19.05 -9.72
CA ASP A 142 4.84 -18.94 -9.46
C ASP A 142 5.37 -17.50 -9.61
N PHE A 143 4.61 -16.60 -10.23
CA PHE A 143 4.98 -15.21 -10.43
C PHE A 143 4.24 -14.24 -9.51
N VAL A 144 3.02 -14.58 -9.06
CA VAL A 144 2.11 -13.63 -8.40
C VAL A 144 2.70 -12.97 -7.16
N GLU A 145 3.54 -13.70 -6.40
CA GLU A 145 4.19 -13.20 -5.17
C GLU A 145 5.50 -12.42 -5.43
N LEU A 146 6.00 -12.39 -6.66
CA LEU A 146 7.27 -11.72 -6.93
C LEU A 146 7.21 -10.21 -6.63
N PRO A 147 6.21 -9.44 -7.09
CA PRO A 147 6.13 -8.02 -6.77
C PRO A 147 5.92 -7.74 -5.28
N SER A 148 5.12 -8.56 -4.59
CA SER A 148 4.85 -8.41 -3.17
C SER A 148 6.09 -8.68 -2.32
N GLN A 149 6.79 -9.77 -2.56
CA GLN A 149 8.02 -10.14 -1.83
C GLN A 149 9.18 -9.17 -2.14
N VAL A 150 9.27 -8.65 -3.35
CA VAL A 150 10.27 -7.60 -3.67
C VAL A 150 10.03 -6.36 -2.84
N LEU A 151 8.77 -5.93 -2.68
CA LEU A 151 8.46 -4.73 -1.90
C LEU A 151 8.76 -4.90 -0.40
N GLU A 152 8.64 -6.10 0.15
CA GLU A 152 9.04 -6.38 1.55
C GLU A 152 10.50 -6.03 1.83
N ASN A 153 11.40 -6.21 0.85
CA ASN A 153 12.83 -5.92 1.04
C ASN A 153 13.11 -4.48 1.43
N TRP A 154 12.29 -3.52 0.99
CA TRP A 154 12.43 -2.11 1.37
C TRP A 154 12.21 -1.87 2.87
N CYS A 155 11.54 -2.79 3.57
CA CYS A 155 11.38 -2.70 5.03
C CYS A 155 12.69 -2.95 5.79
N TYR A 156 13.72 -3.52 5.15
CA TYR A 156 15.03 -3.82 5.74
C TYR A 156 16.10 -2.83 5.30
N GLU A 157 15.83 -2.03 4.28
CA GLU A 157 16.79 -1.07 3.75
C GLU A 157 16.78 0.24 4.56
N LYS A 158 17.98 0.68 4.95
CA LYS A 158 18.16 1.88 5.78
C LYS A 158 17.51 3.11 5.15
N GLU A 159 17.74 3.32 3.87
CA GLU A 159 17.22 4.48 3.13
C GLU A 159 15.69 4.52 3.09
N ALA A 160 15.04 3.36 3.06
CA ALA A 160 13.59 3.27 3.13
C ALA A 160 13.08 3.48 4.56
N LEU A 161 13.74 2.87 5.57
CA LEU A 161 13.39 3.05 6.97
C LEU A 161 13.50 4.52 7.41
N GLU A 162 14.48 5.26 6.93
CA GLU A 162 14.62 6.70 7.20
C GLU A 162 13.42 7.53 6.72
N LEU A 163 12.66 7.05 5.74
CA LEU A 163 11.46 7.73 5.27
C LEU A 163 10.31 7.62 6.28
N PHE A 164 10.10 6.46 6.88
CA PHE A 164 8.89 6.17 7.65
C PHE A 164 9.09 5.70 9.10
N ALA A 165 10.25 5.11 9.43
CA ALA A 165 10.50 4.55 10.76
C ALA A 165 10.90 5.66 11.74
N LYS A 166 9.92 6.49 12.15
CA LYS A 166 10.10 7.65 13.03
C LYS A 166 9.28 7.48 14.30
N HIS A 167 9.90 7.76 15.45
CA HIS A 167 9.22 7.69 16.74
C HIS A 167 8.01 8.62 16.78
N TYR A 168 6.84 8.11 17.16
CA TYR A 168 5.56 8.81 17.01
C TYR A 168 5.41 10.07 17.88
N GLU A 169 6.22 10.20 18.97
CA GLU A 169 6.24 11.37 19.84
C GLU A 169 7.40 12.31 19.52
N THR A 170 8.62 11.77 19.32
CA THR A 170 9.84 12.61 19.17
C THR A 170 10.16 12.92 17.71
N GLY A 171 9.67 12.10 16.76
CA GLY A 171 10.03 12.21 15.34
C GLY A 171 11.41 11.67 15.00
N GLU A 172 12.17 11.17 15.97
CA GLU A 172 13.49 10.59 15.74
C GLU A 172 13.42 9.34 14.88
N VAL A 173 14.33 9.22 13.93
CA VAL A 173 14.49 8.03 13.09
C VAL A 173 14.92 6.84 13.95
N ILE A 174 14.47 5.66 13.61
CA ILE A 174 14.84 4.41 14.28
C ILE A 174 16.35 4.24 14.36
N PRO A 175 16.93 3.98 15.56
CA PRO A 175 18.37 3.75 15.70
C PRO A 175 18.84 2.50 14.94
N MET A 176 20.01 2.57 14.34
CA MET A 176 20.58 1.47 13.53
C MET A 176 20.81 0.19 14.31
N ASP A 177 21.11 0.26 15.61
CA ASP A 177 21.24 -0.90 16.48
C ASP A 177 19.91 -1.66 16.68
N LEU A 178 18.78 -0.97 16.54
CA LEU A 178 17.45 -1.59 16.50
C LEU A 178 17.14 -2.20 15.13
N VAL A 179 17.56 -1.55 14.04
CA VAL A 179 17.41 -2.08 12.68
C VAL A 179 18.17 -3.39 12.51
N GLN A 180 19.38 -3.50 13.07
CA GLN A 180 20.18 -4.74 13.03
C GLN A 180 19.56 -5.93 13.78
N LYS A 181 18.50 -5.69 14.58
CA LYS A 181 17.76 -6.75 15.30
C LYS A 181 16.48 -7.18 14.58
N ILE A 182 16.19 -6.57 13.47
CA ILE A 182 15.09 -6.90 12.56
C ILE A 182 15.56 -7.97 11.57
#